data_bf1c05f2deae637b01d796ecdd4558aa
#
_entry.id   bf1c05f2deae637b01d796ecdd4558aa
#
_cell.length_a   1.000
_cell.length_b   1.000
_cell.length_c   1.000
_cell.angle_alpha   90.00
_cell.angle_beta   90.00
_cell.angle_gamma   90.00
#
_symmetry.space_group_name_H-M   'P 1'
#
loop_
_entity.id
_entity.type
_entity.pdbx_description
1 polymer ?
#
loop_
_entity_poly.entity_id
_entity_poly.type
_entity_poly.pdbx_seq_one_letter_code
_entity_poly.pdbx_strand_id
1 'polypeptide(L)'
;MTEQVVKTPIYEREELLTGCQAVAHAVRLADVDVIAAYPIRPYTEVMDTLSKLLADGKFDAEYIIADSEHSQFEIVKHATALGARSFAGSSGTGWMYGFEAIVVTATDRLPVVAMVGNRALDDPGAFGVEHNDALAVRDLGWLLVWAATAQEAIDTTLIAYRVAEDPSVMMPCAVALDGAFLTHSQHIVKIPSPETVRSFLPPLNLGTRKLHPDNPITVAPQVNEDWLMEIRKQTDEAMRRSKGVIEEAYQE
;
A
#
# COMPACT_ATOMS: atom_id res chain seq x y z
N MET A 1 -0.55 14.27 44.61
CA MET A 1 -1.07 14.81 43.34
C MET A 1 -0.95 13.68 42.34
N THR A 2 -2.05 13.02 42.06
CA THR A 2 -2.12 11.94 41.02
C THR A 2 -2.07 12.61 39.66
N GLU A 3 -1.00 12.43 38.91
CA GLU A 3 -0.95 12.81 37.49
C GLU A 3 -2.08 12.06 36.76
N GLN A 4 -3.07 12.81 36.32
CA GLN A 4 -4.03 12.30 35.37
C GLN A 4 -3.27 12.03 34.08
N VAL A 5 -3.03 10.74 33.77
CA VAL A 5 -2.59 10.31 32.47
C VAL A 5 -3.70 10.68 31.49
N VAL A 6 -3.51 11.77 30.77
CA VAL A 6 -4.41 12.17 29.68
C VAL A 6 -4.24 11.10 28.59
N LYS A 7 -5.20 10.18 28.48
CA LYS A 7 -5.20 9.21 27.40
C LYS A 7 -5.36 9.97 26.08
N THR A 8 -4.38 9.85 25.20
CA THR A 8 -4.48 10.36 23.82
C THR A 8 -5.71 9.75 23.16
N PRO A 9 -6.59 10.56 22.56
CA PRO A 9 -7.76 10.01 21.88
C PRO A 9 -7.32 9.15 20.71
N ILE A 10 -7.95 7.98 20.55
CA ILE A 10 -7.66 7.04 19.46
C ILE A 10 -7.95 7.72 18.12
N TYR A 11 -9.02 8.50 18.02
CA TYR A 11 -9.42 9.21 16.82
C TYR A 11 -9.22 10.72 16.99
N GLU A 12 -8.74 11.36 15.92
CA GLU A 12 -8.59 12.81 15.85
C GLU A 12 -9.94 13.50 15.61
N ARG A 13 -10.70 13.00 14.62
CA ARG A 13 -11.97 13.56 14.18
C ARG A 13 -12.77 12.58 13.34
N GLU A 14 -14.02 12.94 13.05
CA GLU A 14 -14.87 12.28 12.06
C GLU A 14 -15.03 13.18 10.84
N GLU A 15 -14.96 12.57 9.65
CA GLU A 15 -15.21 13.26 8.37
C GLU A 15 -16.08 12.42 7.45
N LEU A 16 -16.76 13.09 6.52
CA LEU A 16 -17.54 12.45 5.46
C LEU A 16 -16.61 12.23 4.27
N LEU A 17 -16.19 10.99 4.04
CA LEU A 17 -15.18 10.61 3.06
C LEU A 17 -15.67 9.47 2.16
N THR A 18 -15.17 9.45 0.92
CA THR A 18 -15.21 8.25 0.08
C THR A 18 -14.11 7.26 0.50
N GLY A 19 -14.18 6.01 0.01
CA GLY A 19 -13.11 5.03 0.24
C GLY A 19 -11.75 5.51 -0.31
N CYS A 20 -11.73 6.21 -1.45
CA CYS A 20 -10.51 6.79 -2.01
C CYS A 20 -9.91 7.86 -1.10
N GLN A 21 -10.74 8.77 -0.58
CA GLN A 21 -10.30 9.80 0.36
C GLN A 21 -9.80 9.18 1.68
N ALA A 22 -10.46 8.13 2.16
CA ALA A 22 -10.04 7.40 3.35
C ALA A 22 -8.64 6.77 3.17
N VAL A 23 -8.35 6.15 2.02
CA VAL A 23 -7.01 5.65 1.68
C VAL A 23 -5.99 6.79 1.67
N ALA A 24 -6.31 7.95 1.07
CA ALA A 24 -5.39 9.10 1.05
C ALA A 24 -5.06 9.59 2.47
N HIS A 25 -6.03 9.61 3.38
CA HIS A 25 -5.78 9.93 4.79
C HIS A 25 -4.91 8.88 5.48
N ALA A 26 -5.08 7.59 5.18
CA ALA A 26 -4.20 6.54 5.70
C ALA A 26 -2.76 6.71 5.22
N VAL A 27 -2.54 7.01 3.93
CA VAL A 27 -1.21 7.28 3.35
C VAL A 27 -0.53 8.45 4.05
N ARG A 28 -1.26 9.55 4.29
CA ARG A 28 -0.77 10.67 5.09
C ARG A 28 -0.38 10.26 6.50
N LEU A 29 -1.23 9.49 7.19
CA LEU A 29 -1.01 9.06 8.57
C LEU A 29 0.13 8.05 8.70
N ALA A 30 0.34 7.24 7.66
CA ALA A 30 1.47 6.31 7.58
C ALA A 30 2.81 7.00 7.36
N ASP A 31 2.81 8.32 7.17
CA ASP A 31 4.04 9.12 6.94
C ASP A 31 4.85 8.58 5.76
N VAL A 32 4.19 8.51 4.59
CA VAL A 32 4.77 7.97 3.35
C VAL A 32 5.76 8.98 2.77
N ASP A 33 6.96 8.50 2.44
CA ASP A 33 8.05 9.34 1.91
C ASP A 33 7.90 9.62 0.40
N VAL A 34 7.44 8.61 -0.37
CA VAL A 34 7.37 8.70 -1.84
C VAL A 34 6.02 8.19 -2.36
N ILE A 35 5.36 9.02 -3.12
CA ILE A 35 4.12 8.70 -3.82
C ILE A 35 4.37 8.83 -5.31
N ALA A 36 4.17 7.76 -6.07
CA ALA A 36 4.16 7.83 -7.52
C ALA A 36 2.74 7.54 -8.04
N ALA A 37 2.29 8.32 -8.99
CA ALA A 37 0.92 8.29 -9.43
C ALA A 37 0.77 8.50 -10.94
N TYR A 38 -0.17 7.79 -11.55
CA TYR A 38 -0.64 7.98 -12.90
C TYR A 38 -2.18 7.97 -12.91
N PRO A 39 -2.84 8.92 -13.60
CA PRO A 39 -4.28 9.09 -13.47
C PRO A 39 -5.07 7.98 -14.16
N ILE A 40 -5.83 7.25 -13.38
CA ILE A 40 -6.81 6.27 -13.83
C ILE A 40 -7.98 6.21 -12.84
N ARG A 41 -9.22 6.13 -13.30
CA ARG A 41 -10.39 6.02 -12.41
C ARG A 41 -10.53 4.59 -11.84
N PRO A 42 -10.90 4.46 -10.56
CA PRO A 42 -11.21 5.50 -9.56
C PRO A 42 -9.99 6.04 -8.79
N TYR A 43 -8.78 5.51 -9.01
CA TYR A 43 -7.56 5.90 -8.30
C TYR A 43 -7.24 7.41 -8.38
N THR A 44 -7.66 8.10 -9.44
CA THR A 44 -7.46 9.56 -9.59
C THR A 44 -7.97 10.36 -8.38
N GLU A 45 -9.04 9.92 -7.70
CA GLU A 45 -9.52 10.62 -6.50
C GLU A 45 -8.55 10.52 -5.32
N VAL A 46 -7.83 9.41 -5.19
CA VAL A 46 -6.74 9.27 -4.21
C VAL A 46 -5.64 10.27 -4.54
N MET A 47 -5.24 10.37 -5.82
CA MET A 47 -4.23 11.30 -6.30
C MET A 47 -4.61 12.75 -5.97
N ASP A 48 -5.83 13.17 -6.30
CA ASP A 48 -6.33 14.52 -6.07
C ASP A 48 -6.35 14.86 -4.57
N THR A 49 -6.78 13.91 -3.75
CA THR A 49 -6.81 14.08 -2.29
C THR A 49 -5.40 14.20 -1.71
N LEU A 50 -4.47 13.35 -2.12
CA LEU A 50 -3.07 13.39 -1.68
C LEU A 50 -2.39 14.70 -2.10
N SER A 51 -2.55 15.12 -3.36
CA SER A 51 -1.97 16.38 -3.85
C SER A 51 -2.49 17.59 -3.07
N LYS A 52 -3.78 17.59 -2.71
CA LYS A 52 -4.38 18.63 -1.88
C LYS A 52 -3.83 18.62 -0.45
N LEU A 53 -3.72 17.44 0.18
CA LEU A 53 -3.15 17.31 1.52
C LEU A 53 -1.70 17.80 1.57
N LEU A 54 -0.90 17.51 0.55
CA LEU A 54 0.47 18.02 0.40
C LEU A 54 0.51 19.54 0.22
N ALA A 55 -0.30 20.08 -0.68
CA ALA A 55 -0.40 21.51 -0.92
C ALA A 55 -0.85 22.29 0.32
N ASP A 56 -1.71 21.69 1.15
CA ASP A 56 -2.18 22.25 2.42
C ASP A 56 -1.14 22.05 3.57
N GLY A 57 0.02 21.48 3.30
CA GLY A 57 1.09 21.24 4.30
C GLY A 57 0.68 20.26 5.40
N LYS A 58 -0.21 19.30 5.10
CA LYS A 58 -0.70 18.32 6.09
C LYS A 58 0.28 17.18 6.33
N PHE A 59 1.18 16.94 5.41
CA PHE A 59 2.33 16.02 5.52
C PHE A 59 3.35 16.39 4.44
N ASP A 60 4.53 15.77 4.48
CA ASP A 60 5.61 15.97 3.53
C ASP A 60 5.91 14.65 2.82
N ALA A 61 5.96 14.65 1.50
CA ALA A 61 6.30 13.49 0.68
C ALA A 61 6.72 13.95 -0.72
N GLU A 62 7.61 13.21 -1.36
CA GLU A 62 7.89 13.34 -2.78
C GLU A 62 6.70 12.80 -3.59
N TYR A 63 5.99 13.69 -4.27
CA TYR A 63 4.82 13.34 -5.10
C TYR A 63 5.18 13.42 -6.58
N ILE A 64 5.27 12.27 -7.24
CA ILE A 64 5.75 12.13 -8.60
C ILE A 64 4.61 11.70 -9.53
N ILE A 65 4.30 12.54 -10.52
CA ILE A 65 3.41 12.15 -11.63
C ILE A 65 4.26 11.39 -12.64
N ALA A 66 3.98 10.11 -12.77
CA ALA A 66 4.63 9.23 -13.75
C ALA A 66 4.02 9.41 -15.15
N ASP A 67 4.68 8.89 -16.17
CA ASP A 67 4.18 8.89 -17.54
C ASP A 67 3.36 7.64 -17.89
N SER A 68 3.31 6.67 -16.97
CA SER A 68 2.52 5.44 -17.11
C SER A 68 2.40 4.70 -15.77
N GLU A 69 1.48 3.74 -15.70
CA GLU A 69 1.37 2.85 -14.54
C GLU A 69 2.62 1.99 -14.36
N HIS A 70 3.27 1.58 -15.43
CA HIS A 70 4.54 0.86 -15.34
C HIS A 70 5.58 1.73 -14.62
N SER A 71 5.79 2.95 -15.08
CA SER A 71 6.76 3.88 -14.48
C SER A 71 6.45 4.20 -13.02
N GLN A 72 5.17 4.37 -12.65
CA GLN A 72 4.83 4.64 -11.24
C GLN A 72 5.22 3.48 -10.34
N PHE A 73 4.99 2.23 -10.74
CA PHE A 73 5.40 1.06 -9.94
C PHE A 73 6.91 0.87 -9.92
N GLU A 74 7.63 1.21 -11.00
CA GLU A 74 9.09 1.26 -11.01
C GLU A 74 9.63 2.29 -10.01
N ILE A 75 9.05 3.48 -9.94
CA ILE A 75 9.45 4.54 -9.00
C ILE A 75 9.30 4.05 -7.56
N VAL A 76 8.12 3.57 -7.15
CA VAL A 76 7.89 3.15 -5.76
C VAL A 76 8.70 1.90 -5.39
N LYS A 77 8.89 0.96 -6.31
CA LYS A 77 9.75 -0.20 -6.12
C LYS A 77 11.18 0.21 -5.75
N HIS A 78 11.78 1.11 -6.54
CA HIS A 78 13.15 1.56 -6.31
C HIS A 78 13.26 2.48 -5.09
N ALA A 79 12.28 3.36 -4.85
CA ALA A 79 12.23 4.17 -3.62
C ALA A 79 12.21 3.29 -2.37
N THR A 80 11.37 2.24 -2.40
CA THR A 80 11.30 1.28 -1.28
C THR A 80 12.62 0.52 -1.11
N ALA A 81 13.29 0.09 -2.18
CA ALA A 81 14.59 -0.57 -2.08
C ALA A 81 15.66 0.32 -1.42
N LEU A 82 15.53 1.64 -1.54
CA LEU A 82 16.37 2.64 -0.87
C LEU A 82 15.92 2.95 0.57
N GLY A 83 14.84 2.34 1.04
CA GLY A 83 14.34 2.46 2.41
C GLY A 83 13.30 3.54 2.62
N ALA A 84 12.70 4.07 1.56
CA ALA A 84 11.55 4.97 1.64
C ALA A 84 10.24 4.17 1.77
N ARG A 85 9.36 4.60 2.67
CA ARG A 85 7.97 4.12 2.68
C ARG A 85 7.26 4.71 1.47
N SER A 86 6.65 3.87 0.64
CA SER A 86 6.10 4.32 -0.62
C SER A 86 4.66 3.89 -0.85
N PHE A 87 3.98 4.63 -1.74
CA PHE A 87 2.60 4.36 -2.13
C PHE A 87 2.39 4.56 -3.63
N ALA A 88 1.60 3.68 -4.22
CA ALA A 88 1.07 3.81 -5.56
C ALA A 88 -0.36 3.24 -5.63
N GLY A 89 -1.00 3.36 -6.77
CA GLY A 89 -2.29 2.73 -6.99
C GLY A 89 -2.68 2.74 -8.44
N SER A 90 -3.62 1.86 -8.79
CA SER A 90 -4.13 1.77 -10.15
C SER A 90 -5.50 1.06 -10.16
N SER A 91 -6.00 0.73 -11.34
CA SER A 91 -7.29 0.09 -11.56
C SER A 91 -7.30 -0.63 -12.91
N GLY A 92 -8.05 -1.72 -13.02
CA GLY A 92 -8.33 -2.37 -14.29
C GLY A 92 -7.09 -2.65 -15.13
N THR A 93 -7.12 -2.28 -16.40
CA THR A 93 -6.00 -2.47 -17.33
C THR A 93 -4.76 -1.67 -16.98
N GLY A 94 -4.87 -0.55 -16.25
CA GLY A 94 -3.71 0.19 -15.74
C GLY A 94 -2.90 -0.62 -14.72
N TRP A 95 -3.57 -1.35 -13.83
CA TRP A 95 -2.91 -2.30 -12.95
C TRP A 95 -2.15 -3.37 -13.74
N MET A 96 -2.76 -3.87 -14.83
CA MET A 96 -2.09 -4.83 -15.73
C MET A 96 -0.94 -4.20 -16.52
N TYR A 97 -1.02 -2.90 -16.87
CA TYR A 97 0.07 -2.23 -17.55
C TYR A 97 1.33 -2.07 -16.67
N GLY A 98 1.16 -1.97 -15.35
CA GLY A 98 2.26 -2.04 -14.38
C GLY A 98 2.80 -3.44 -14.06
N PHE A 99 2.30 -4.49 -14.71
CA PHE A 99 2.45 -5.88 -14.27
C PHE A 99 3.91 -6.32 -14.09
N GLU A 100 4.81 -5.96 -14.99
CA GLU A 100 6.23 -6.33 -14.86
C GLU A 100 6.84 -5.77 -13.56
N ALA A 101 6.68 -4.48 -13.30
CA ALA A 101 7.17 -3.85 -12.08
C ALA A 101 6.51 -4.45 -10.82
N ILE A 102 5.21 -4.77 -10.89
CA ILE A 102 4.43 -5.41 -9.83
C ILE A 102 5.00 -6.81 -9.52
N VAL A 103 5.32 -7.61 -10.54
CA VAL A 103 5.93 -8.94 -10.38
C VAL A 103 7.29 -8.83 -9.69
N VAL A 104 8.14 -7.93 -10.15
CA VAL A 104 9.49 -7.75 -9.59
C VAL A 104 9.42 -7.25 -8.14
N THR A 105 8.51 -6.32 -7.82
CA THR A 105 8.29 -5.84 -6.45
C THR A 105 8.01 -7.00 -5.48
N ALA A 106 7.18 -7.95 -5.89
CA ALA A 106 6.87 -9.14 -5.09
C ALA A 106 8.06 -10.10 -4.99
N THR A 107 8.79 -10.30 -6.07
CA THR A 107 9.95 -11.22 -6.10
C THR A 107 11.09 -10.70 -5.22
N ASP A 108 11.32 -9.40 -5.23
CA ASP A 108 12.31 -8.74 -4.38
C ASP A 108 11.80 -8.55 -2.93
N ARG A 109 10.54 -8.89 -2.68
CA ARG A 109 9.90 -8.77 -1.37
C ARG A 109 10.04 -7.36 -0.78
N LEU A 110 9.74 -6.37 -1.61
CA LEU A 110 9.72 -4.96 -1.21
C LEU A 110 8.35 -4.60 -0.64
N PRO A 111 8.26 -4.03 0.57
CA PRO A 111 6.99 -3.77 1.26
C PRO A 111 6.28 -2.52 0.73
N VAL A 112 5.98 -2.51 -0.56
CA VAL A 112 5.16 -1.48 -1.20
C VAL A 112 3.71 -1.70 -0.82
N VAL A 113 3.01 -0.65 -0.40
CA VAL A 113 1.54 -0.68 -0.28
C VAL A 113 0.93 0.03 -1.49
N ALA A 114 -0.04 -0.64 -2.09
CA ALA A 114 -0.76 -0.10 -3.24
C ALA A 114 -2.27 -0.17 -3.06
N MET A 115 -3.00 0.77 -3.66
CA MET A 115 -4.46 0.69 -3.76
C MET A 115 -4.87 0.19 -5.13
N VAL A 116 -5.85 -0.72 -5.18
CA VAL A 116 -6.49 -1.16 -6.41
C VAL A 116 -7.97 -0.80 -6.38
N GLY A 117 -8.37 0.14 -7.24
CA GLY A 117 -9.79 0.43 -7.46
C GLY A 117 -10.40 -0.59 -8.42
N ASN A 118 -11.02 -1.62 -7.88
CA ASN A 118 -11.46 -2.78 -8.65
C ASN A 118 -12.50 -2.41 -9.71
N ARG A 119 -12.19 -2.69 -10.95
CA ARG A 119 -13.11 -2.59 -12.09
C ARG A 119 -12.77 -3.64 -13.16
N ALA A 120 -13.69 -3.84 -14.11
CA ALA A 120 -13.49 -4.79 -15.19
C ALA A 120 -12.20 -4.51 -15.98
N LEU A 121 -11.55 -5.59 -16.38
CA LEU A 121 -10.54 -5.54 -17.43
C LEU A 121 -11.26 -5.34 -18.78
N ASP A 122 -10.74 -4.45 -19.63
CA ASP A 122 -11.26 -4.22 -20.98
C ASP A 122 -10.85 -5.38 -21.91
N ASP A 123 -11.54 -5.74 -22.93
CA ASP A 123 -12.92 -5.51 -23.37
C ASP A 123 -13.82 -6.71 -23.05
N PRO A 124 -15.09 -6.54 -22.72
CA PRO A 124 -15.84 -5.30 -22.62
C PRO A 124 -15.54 -4.54 -21.35
N GLY A 125 -15.31 -3.20 -21.47
CA GLY A 125 -15.04 -2.32 -20.34
C GLY A 125 -16.29 -2.08 -19.51
N ALA A 126 -16.15 -2.07 -18.19
CA ALA A 126 -17.19 -1.67 -17.25
C ALA A 126 -16.57 -0.97 -16.04
N PHE A 127 -17.25 0.07 -15.58
CA PHE A 127 -16.87 0.75 -14.32
C PHE A 127 -17.54 0.12 -13.08
N GLY A 128 -18.24 -1.00 -13.28
CA GLY A 128 -18.81 -1.78 -12.19
C GLY A 128 -17.79 -2.61 -11.45
N VAL A 129 -18.28 -3.28 -10.41
CA VAL A 129 -17.46 -4.10 -9.53
C VAL A 129 -16.99 -5.36 -10.24
N GLU A 130 -15.68 -5.47 -10.42
CA GLU A 130 -15.04 -6.71 -10.82
C GLU A 130 -13.66 -6.78 -10.18
N HIS A 131 -13.25 -7.93 -9.69
CA HIS A 131 -12.03 -8.09 -8.91
C HIS A 131 -10.88 -8.74 -9.69
N ASN A 132 -11.05 -9.02 -10.98
CA ASN A 132 -10.05 -9.71 -11.81
C ASN A 132 -8.73 -8.94 -11.93
N ASP A 133 -8.76 -7.62 -11.84
CA ASP A 133 -7.57 -6.78 -11.82
C ASP A 133 -6.68 -7.07 -10.60
N ALA A 134 -7.21 -6.95 -9.37
CA ALA A 134 -6.46 -7.29 -8.17
C ALA A 134 -6.09 -8.78 -8.12
N LEU A 135 -7.01 -9.67 -8.50
CA LEU A 135 -6.78 -11.11 -8.49
C LEU A 135 -5.71 -11.59 -9.48
N ALA A 136 -5.39 -10.80 -10.51
CA ALA A 136 -4.35 -11.16 -11.48
C ALA A 136 -2.96 -11.34 -10.84
N VAL A 137 -2.71 -10.76 -9.66
CA VAL A 137 -1.43 -10.88 -8.96
C VAL A 137 -1.45 -11.83 -7.76
N ARG A 138 -2.53 -12.58 -7.57
CA ARG A 138 -2.72 -13.47 -6.40
C ARG A 138 -1.63 -14.54 -6.23
N ASP A 139 -1.04 -14.99 -7.34
CA ASP A 139 -0.03 -16.05 -7.35
C ASP A 139 1.41 -15.50 -7.42
N LEU A 140 1.59 -14.16 -7.31
CA LEU A 140 2.89 -13.51 -7.53
C LEU A 140 3.62 -13.15 -6.24
N GLY A 141 2.99 -13.28 -5.07
CA GLY A 141 3.59 -12.92 -3.78
C GLY A 141 3.15 -11.55 -3.25
N TRP A 142 2.04 -11.03 -3.74
CA TRP A 142 1.34 -9.91 -3.13
C TRP A 142 0.37 -10.38 -2.05
N LEU A 143 0.34 -9.69 -0.93
CA LEU A 143 -0.77 -9.77 0.01
C LEU A 143 -1.95 -8.98 -0.58
N LEU A 144 -3.12 -9.60 -0.63
CA LEU A 144 -4.31 -8.98 -1.18
C LEU A 144 -5.37 -8.87 -0.08
N VAL A 145 -5.90 -7.68 0.12
CA VAL A 145 -6.93 -7.42 1.11
C VAL A 145 -8.00 -6.51 0.52
N TRP A 146 -9.26 -6.77 0.86
CA TRP A 146 -10.41 -5.99 0.40
C TRP A 146 -11.06 -5.26 1.56
N ALA A 147 -11.33 -3.97 1.37
CA ALA A 147 -12.11 -3.17 2.30
C ALA A 147 -13.58 -3.14 1.83
N ALA A 148 -14.52 -3.35 2.75
CA ALA A 148 -15.95 -3.31 2.47
C ALA A 148 -16.58 -1.95 2.80
N THR A 149 -15.93 -1.12 3.63
CA THR A 149 -16.39 0.21 4.04
C THR A 149 -15.28 1.24 3.94
N ALA A 150 -15.63 2.53 3.92
CA ALA A 150 -14.62 3.59 3.93
C ALA A 150 -13.83 3.62 5.26
N GLN A 151 -14.41 3.18 6.38
CA GLN A 151 -13.67 2.99 7.63
C GLN A 151 -12.64 1.86 7.47
N GLU A 152 -13.05 0.73 6.92
CA GLU A 152 -12.09 -0.35 6.63
C GLU A 152 -11.02 0.08 5.62
N ALA A 153 -11.32 0.97 4.68
CA ALA A 153 -10.33 1.44 3.73
C ALA A 153 -9.16 2.18 4.41
N ILE A 154 -9.44 3.04 5.40
CA ILE A 154 -8.37 3.71 6.17
C ILE A 154 -7.65 2.73 7.09
N ASP A 155 -8.39 1.92 7.86
CA ASP A 155 -7.84 0.99 8.83
C ASP A 155 -6.98 -0.09 8.15
N THR A 156 -7.53 -0.71 7.09
CA THR A 156 -6.84 -1.77 6.33
C THR A 156 -5.59 -1.23 5.62
N THR A 157 -5.58 0.02 5.16
CA THR A 157 -4.38 0.61 4.55
C THR A 157 -3.26 0.77 5.58
N LEU A 158 -3.58 1.18 6.81
CA LEU A 158 -2.60 1.26 7.90
C LEU A 158 -2.11 -0.13 8.32
N ILE A 159 -3.03 -1.10 8.42
CA ILE A 159 -2.69 -2.50 8.70
C ILE A 159 -1.82 -3.08 7.57
N ALA A 160 -2.10 -2.73 6.31
CA ALA A 160 -1.29 -3.17 5.17
C ALA A 160 0.18 -2.73 5.30
N TYR A 161 0.45 -1.50 5.71
CA TYR A 161 1.82 -1.07 6.02
C TYR A 161 2.42 -1.85 7.19
N ARG A 162 1.68 -2.00 8.28
CA ARG A 162 2.15 -2.73 9.48
C ARG A 162 2.55 -4.17 9.16
N VAL A 163 1.76 -4.85 8.32
CA VAL A 163 2.00 -6.25 7.90
C VAL A 163 3.09 -6.33 6.83
N ALA A 164 3.03 -5.48 5.81
CA ALA A 164 4.00 -5.49 4.71
C ALA A 164 5.42 -5.24 5.21
N GLU A 165 5.59 -4.33 6.17
CA GLU A 165 6.87 -3.89 6.73
C GLU A 165 7.38 -4.77 7.88
N ASP A 166 6.60 -5.76 8.33
CA ASP A 166 7.05 -6.66 9.38
C ASP A 166 8.31 -7.43 8.92
N PRO A 167 9.40 -7.45 9.73
CA PRO A 167 10.65 -8.10 9.34
C PRO A 167 10.53 -9.58 8.96
N SER A 168 9.53 -10.28 9.49
CA SER A 168 9.27 -11.69 9.17
C SER A 168 8.49 -11.86 7.87
N VAL A 169 7.83 -10.81 7.39
CA VAL A 169 7.00 -10.78 6.18
C VAL A 169 7.74 -10.12 5.04
N MET A 170 7.96 -8.80 5.07
CA MET A 170 8.59 -8.03 3.99
C MET A 170 8.03 -8.39 2.63
N MET A 171 6.75 -8.10 2.40
CA MET A 171 6.05 -8.39 1.15
C MET A 171 5.15 -7.22 0.76
N PRO A 172 4.94 -6.97 -0.53
CA PRO A 172 4.02 -5.93 -0.94
C PRO A 172 2.57 -6.30 -0.62
N CYS A 173 1.75 -5.29 -0.37
CA CYS A 173 0.33 -5.45 -0.06
C CYS A 173 -0.53 -4.55 -0.95
N ALA A 174 -1.58 -5.10 -1.54
CA ALA A 174 -2.57 -4.36 -2.28
C ALA A 174 -3.89 -4.29 -1.51
N VAL A 175 -4.35 -3.08 -1.26
CA VAL A 175 -5.65 -2.79 -0.66
C VAL A 175 -6.65 -2.53 -1.79
N ALA A 176 -7.57 -3.44 -1.96
CA ALA A 176 -8.55 -3.40 -3.03
C ALA A 176 -9.87 -2.81 -2.53
N LEU A 177 -10.42 -1.88 -3.30
CA LEU A 177 -11.70 -1.24 -3.06
C LEU A 177 -12.62 -1.48 -4.25
N ASP A 178 -13.91 -1.68 -3.96
CA ASP A 178 -14.94 -1.63 -4.99
C ASP A 178 -14.85 -0.34 -5.80
N GLY A 179 -14.69 -0.47 -7.10
CA GLY A 179 -14.44 0.67 -8.00
C GLY A 179 -15.66 1.53 -8.32
N ALA A 180 -16.86 1.14 -7.86
CA ALA A 180 -18.11 1.85 -8.15
C ALA A 180 -18.76 2.45 -6.88
N PHE A 181 -19.01 1.63 -5.87
CA PHE A 181 -19.73 2.08 -4.68
C PHE A 181 -18.82 2.67 -3.63
N LEU A 182 -17.87 1.90 -3.14
CA LEU A 182 -17.00 2.31 -2.05
C LEU A 182 -16.12 3.52 -2.43
N THR A 183 -15.66 3.56 -3.67
CA THR A 183 -14.81 4.65 -4.17
C THR A 183 -15.55 5.95 -4.45
N HIS A 184 -16.89 5.93 -4.59
CA HIS A 184 -17.68 7.12 -4.95
C HIS A 184 -18.75 7.49 -3.92
N SER A 185 -19.09 6.58 -2.99
CA SER A 185 -20.06 6.89 -1.94
C SER A 185 -19.37 7.46 -0.70
N GLN A 186 -19.98 8.48 -0.12
CA GLN A 186 -19.47 9.11 1.10
C GLN A 186 -19.99 8.42 2.35
N HIS A 187 -19.10 8.20 3.31
CA HIS A 187 -19.38 7.58 4.59
C HIS A 187 -18.74 8.40 5.71
N ILE A 188 -19.32 8.34 6.90
CA ILE A 188 -18.68 8.90 8.09
C ILE A 188 -17.49 8.00 8.46
N VAL A 189 -16.29 8.58 8.46
CA VAL A 189 -15.03 7.88 8.76
C VAL A 189 -14.41 8.54 9.99
N LYS A 190 -14.04 7.72 10.96
CA LYS A 190 -13.24 8.12 12.12
C LYS A 190 -11.76 8.07 11.74
N ILE A 191 -11.13 9.22 11.69
CA ILE A 191 -9.72 9.34 11.33
C ILE A 191 -8.88 9.13 12.58
N PRO A 192 -7.96 8.13 12.61
CA PRO A 192 -7.07 7.92 13.74
C PRO A 192 -6.19 9.13 14.02
N SER A 193 -5.81 9.33 15.28
CA SER A 193 -4.86 10.38 15.61
C SER A 193 -3.46 10.04 15.11
N PRO A 194 -2.64 11.02 14.70
CA PRO A 194 -1.26 10.76 14.29
C PRO A 194 -0.43 10.05 15.35
N GLU A 195 -0.71 10.31 16.65
CA GLU A 195 -0.05 9.64 17.78
C GLU A 195 -0.40 8.16 17.84
N THR A 196 -1.68 7.81 17.64
CA THR A 196 -2.14 6.42 17.59
C THR A 196 -1.44 5.69 16.45
N VAL A 197 -1.41 6.29 15.25
CA VAL A 197 -0.78 5.65 14.10
C VAL A 197 0.73 5.50 14.29
N ARG A 198 1.44 6.51 14.84
CA ARG A 198 2.87 6.38 15.14
C ARG A 198 3.20 5.29 16.15
N SER A 199 2.31 5.00 17.10
CA SER A 199 2.51 3.89 18.04
C SER A 199 2.25 2.53 17.40
N PHE A 200 1.32 2.45 16.45
CA PHE A 200 0.95 1.25 15.72
C PHE A 200 1.94 0.91 14.59
N LEU A 201 2.38 1.94 13.83
CA LEU A 201 3.22 1.79 12.66
C LEU A 201 4.60 2.43 12.91
N PRO A 202 5.63 1.64 13.26
CA PRO A 202 6.99 2.14 13.44
C PRO A 202 7.60 2.60 12.11
N PRO A 203 8.71 3.37 12.12
CA PRO A 203 9.45 3.71 10.91
C PRO A 203 9.89 2.46 10.13
N LEU A 204 9.82 2.53 8.78
CA LEU A 204 10.27 1.44 7.91
C LEU A 204 11.75 1.12 8.16
N ASN A 205 12.06 -0.15 8.36
CA ASN A 205 13.42 -0.63 8.52
C ASN A 205 13.67 -1.90 7.69
N LEU A 206 14.30 -1.76 6.55
CA LEU A 206 14.68 -2.88 5.68
C LEU A 206 15.89 -3.68 6.18
N GLY A 207 16.59 -3.19 7.21
CA GLY A 207 17.81 -3.83 7.70
C GLY A 207 18.86 -3.99 6.60
N THR A 208 19.39 -5.20 6.45
CA THR A 208 20.41 -5.52 5.42
C THR A 208 19.84 -5.61 4.00
N ARG A 209 18.52 -5.51 3.81
CA ARG A 209 17.88 -5.48 2.49
C ARG A 209 17.86 -4.10 1.85
N LYS A 210 18.21 -3.06 2.61
CA LYS A 210 18.29 -1.70 2.08
C LYS A 210 19.44 -1.58 1.11
N LEU A 211 19.17 -1.04 -0.06
CA LEU A 211 20.21 -0.68 -1.03
C LEU A 211 21.05 0.48 -0.47
N HIS A 212 22.33 0.23 -0.19
CA HIS A 212 23.21 1.23 0.39
C HIS A 212 24.65 1.05 -0.11
N PRO A 213 25.40 2.12 -0.40
CA PRO A 213 26.79 2.02 -0.89
C PRO A 213 27.72 1.23 0.03
N ASP A 214 27.55 1.36 1.35
CA ASP A 214 28.39 0.68 2.34
C ASP A 214 28.02 -0.79 2.53
N ASN A 215 26.84 -1.22 2.04
CA ASN A 215 26.37 -2.60 2.06
C ASN A 215 25.72 -2.93 0.70
N PRO A 216 26.52 -3.07 -0.35
CA PRO A 216 25.99 -3.29 -1.69
C PRO A 216 25.32 -4.66 -1.79
N ILE A 217 24.10 -4.67 -2.33
CA ILE A 217 23.31 -5.87 -2.60
C ILE A 217 22.85 -5.86 -4.05
N THR A 218 22.51 -7.04 -4.58
CA THR A 218 21.89 -7.16 -5.88
C THR A 218 20.38 -7.19 -5.71
N VAL A 219 19.68 -6.32 -6.41
CA VAL A 219 18.22 -6.27 -6.49
C VAL A 219 17.79 -6.84 -7.85
N ALA A 220 16.68 -7.57 -7.89
CA ALA A 220 16.16 -8.26 -9.08
C ALA A 220 17.22 -9.14 -9.80
N PRO A 221 17.93 -10.04 -9.10
CA PRO A 221 18.98 -10.83 -9.72
C PRO A 221 18.39 -11.84 -10.70
N GLN A 222 19.09 -12.03 -11.82
CA GLN A 222 18.85 -13.20 -12.68
C GLN A 222 19.51 -14.42 -12.02
N VAL A 223 18.73 -15.43 -11.70
CA VAL A 223 19.21 -16.65 -11.06
C VAL A 223 18.93 -17.88 -11.94
N ASN A 224 19.76 -18.91 -11.78
CA ASN A 224 19.53 -20.20 -12.42
C ASN A 224 18.54 -21.07 -11.61
N GLU A 225 18.25 -22.24 -12.11
CA GLU A 225 17.30 -23.21 -11.55
C GLU A 225 17.66 -23.62 -10.11
N ASP A 226 18.93 -23.64 -9.75
CA ASP A 226 19.41 -24.05 -8.41
C ASP A 226 18.92 -23.11 -7.31
N TRP A 227 18.75 -21.82 -7.62
CA TRP A 227 18.35 -20.79 -6.64
C TRP A 227 16.86 -20.41 -6.74
N LEU A 228 16.23 -20.64 -7.88
CA LEU A 228 14.84 -20.19 -8.09
C LEU A 228 13.88 -20.79 -7.07
N MET A 229 13.98 -22.08 -6.79
CA MET A 229 13.11 -22.77 -5.84
C MET A 229 13.34 -22.29 -4.40
N GLU A 230 14.58 -22.00 -4.02
CA GLU A 230 14.89 -21.48 -2.69
C GLU A 230 14.30 -20.08 -2.50
N ILE A 231 14.35 -19.21 -3.50
CA ILE A 231 13.76 -17.87 -3.46
C ILE A 231 12.23 -17.98 -3.35
N ARG A 232 11.60 -18.85 -4.17
CA ARG A 232 10.15 -19.07 -4.12
C ARG A 232 9.70 -19.64 -2.78
N LYS A 233 10.47 -20.56 -2.20
CA LYS A 233 10.20 -21.10 -0.87
C LYS A 233 10.25 -20.02 0.20
N GLN A 234 11.23 -19.13 0.18
CA GLN A 234 11.31 -18.01 1.13
C GLN A 234 10.09 -17.08 1.03
N THR A 235 9.59 -16.86 -0.19
CA THR A 235 8.37 -16.08 -0.42
C THR A 235 7.14 -16.80 0.15
N ASP A 236 6.97 -18.09 -0.10
CA ASP A 236 5.87 -18.90 0.46
C ASP A 236 5.92 -18.93 2.00
N GLU A 237 7.08 -19.10 2.59
CA GLU A 237 7.26 -19.06 4.05
C GLU A 237 6.90 -17.70 4.64
N ALA A 238 7.25 -16.60 3.97
CA ALA A 238 6.87 -15.26 4.40
C ALA A 238 5.35 -15.04 4.30
N MET A 239 4.74 -15.51 3.21
CA MET A 239 3.29 -15.51 3.03
C MET A 239 2.58 -16.27 4.15
N ARG A 240 3.08 -17.43 4.55
CA ARG A 240 2.51 -18.21 5.67
C ARG A 240 2.64 -17.49 7.01
N ARG A 241 3.79 -16.83 7.25
CA ARG A 241 3.99 -16.04 8.49
C ARG A 241 3.09 -14.82 8.56
N SER A 242 2.75 -14.23 7.42
CA SER A 242 1.90 -13.03 7.39
C SER A 242 0.55 -13.24 8.09
N LYS A 243 0.03 -14.46 8.10
CA LYS A 243 -1.24 -14.78 8.79
C LYS A 243 -1.21 -14.36 10.27
N GLY A 244 -0.18 -14.78 11.02
CA GLY A 244 -0.05 -14.41 12.44
C GLY A 244 0.11 -12.91 12.65
N VAL A 245 0.91 -12.26 11.80
CA VAL A 245 1.13 -10.80 11.85
C VAL A 245 -0.17 -10.04 11.54
N ILE A 246 -0.97 -10.52 10.58
CA ILE A 246 -2.30 -9.95 10.28
C ILE A 246 -3.22 -10.09 11.50
N GLU A 247 -3.30 -11.29 12.10
CA GLU A 247 -4.15 -11.54 13.26
C GLU A 247 -3.77 -10.62 14.44
N GLU A 248 -2.48 -10.40 14.68
CA GLU A 248 -1.98 -9.47 15.70
C GLU A 248 -2.33 -8.01 15.37
N ALA A 249 -2.07 -7.57 14.14
CA ALA A 249 -2.32 -6.18 13.71
C ALA A 249 -3.81 -5.79 13.75
N TYR A 250 -4.73 -6.75 13.58
CA TYR A 250 -6.16 -6.51 13.71
C TYR A 250 -6.65 -6.45 15.17
N GLN A 251 -5.83 -6.84 16.15
CA GLN A 251 -6.18 -6.78 17.57
C GLN A 251 -5.64 -5.51 18.26
N GLU A 252 -4.64 -4.88 17.67
CA GLU A 252 -4.05 -3.62 18.14
C GLU A 252 -4.90 -2.40 17.74
#